data_96e93be79c733acf50cbbadae259887e
#
_entry.id   96e93be79c733acf50cbbadae259887e
#
_cell.length_a   1.000
_cell.length_b   1.000
_cell.length_c   1.000
_cell.angle_alpha   90.00
_cell.angle_beta   90.00
_cell.angle_gamma   90.00
#
_symmetry.space_group_name_H-M   'P 1'
#
loop_
_entity.id
_entity.type
_entity.pdbx_description
1 polymer ?
#
loop_
_entity_poly.entity_id
_entity_poly.type
_entity_poly.pdbx_seq_one_letter_code
_entity_poly.pdbx_strand_id
1 'polypeptide(L)'
;APTISKLENTSGGIKLSWNKIAGVYGYRVYYKTSSGGWKRFKDTTATSFTDSGVSPNRTETYTIRCIDKNGNTVSGFYSRGWSKKYTPVAPTKANDQALSSKFNITTGKSIKVTWGKVAGVYGYRLYRKYAGGSWTKVKDTTAASYTDSGAKKGKKVTYTLRCIDKNGKTISG
;
A
#
# COMPACT_ATOMS: atom_id res chain seq x y z
N ALA A 1 -22.03 -9.37 -15.26
CA ALA A 1 -21.15 -9.19 -14.09
C ALA A 1 -19.83 -8.60 -14.56
N PRO A 2 -19.23 -7.67 -13.83
CA PRO A 2 -17.88 -7.20 -14.14
C PRO A 2 -16.86 -8.33 -13.95
N THR A 3 -15.76 -8.26 -14.71
CA THR A 3 -14.70 -9.27 -14.73
C THR A 3 -13.42 -8.67 -14.20
N ILE A 4 -12.78 -9.34 -13.25
CA ILE A 4 -11.42 -9.00 -12.84
C ILE A 4 -10.48 -9.38 -13.98
N SER A 5 -9.83 -8.38 -14.58
CA SER A 5 -8.91 -8.57 -15.72
C SER A 5 -7.50 -8.95 -15.25
N LYS A 6 -7.11 -8.56 -14.01
CA LYS A 6 -5.78 -8.83 -13.48
C LYS A 6 -5.78 -8.97 -11.96
N LEU A 7 -5.01 -9.94 -11.47
CA LEU A 7 -4.61 -10.09 -10.06
C LEU A 7 -3.09 -10.13 -9.97
N GLU A 8 -2.49 -9.19 -9.26
CA GLU A 8 -1.05 -9.05 -9.12
C GLU A 8 -0.62 -9.08 -7.66
N ASN A 9 0.46 -9.80 -7.38
CA ASN A 9 1.15 -9.66 -6.11
C ASN A 9 1.96 -8.38 -6.10
N THR A 10 1.86 -7.61 -5.03
CA THR A 10 2.67 -6.42 -4.76
C THR A 10 3.36 -6.60 -3.42
N SER A 11 4.27 -5.72 -3.05
CA SER A 11 4.86 -5.71 -1.71
C SER A 11 3.85 -5.39 -0.61
N GLY A 12 2.74 -4.72 -0.95
CA GLY A 12 1.70 -4.28 -0.01
C GLY A 12 0.41 -5.11 -0.03
N GLY A 13 0.31 -6.17 -0.84
CA GLY A 13 -0.91 -6.96 -0.93
C GLY A 13 -1.20 -7.51 -2.33
N ILE A 14 -2.43 -7.93 -2.55
CA ILE A 14 -2.92 -8.36 -3.87
C ILE A 14 -3.66 -7.18 -4.52
N LYS A 15 -3.16 -6.73 -5.67
CA LYS A 15 -3.84 -5.71 -6.49
C LYS A 15 -4.78 -6.37 -7.49
N LEU A 16 -6.04 -5.94 -7.44
CA LEU A 16 -7.09 -6.29 -8.39
C LEU A 16 -7.24 -5.17 -9.40
N SER A 17 -7.45 -5.50 -10.66
CA SER A 17 -7.82 -4.54 -11.72
C SER A 17 -8.94 -5.09 -12.57
N TRP A 18 -9.81 -4.21 -13.08
CA TRP A 18 -10.94 -4.56 -13.94
C TRP A 18 -11.25 -3.46 -14.93
N ASN A 19 -11.99 -3.78 -15.97
CA ASN A 19 -12.38 -2.82 -16.99
C ASN A 19 -13.53 -1.94 -16.49
N LYS A 20 -13.49 -0.66 -16.86
CA LYS A 20 -14.58 0.27 -16.60
C LYS A 20 -15.85 -0.19 -17.32
N ILE A 21 -16.97 -0.19 -16.61
CA ILE A 21 -18.32 -0.46 -17.16
C ILE A 21 -19.06 0.87 -17.27
N ALA A 22 -19.58 1.14 -18.47
CA ALA A 22 -20.36 2.34 -18.70
C ALA A 22 -21.72 2.25 -17.98
N GLY A 23 -22.24 3.41 -17.56
CA GLY A 23 -23.57 3.50 -16.95
C GLY A 23 -23.67 3.05 -15.49
N VAL A 24 -22.56 2.69 -14.83
CA VAL A 24 -22.56 2.33 -13.41
C VAL A 24 -21.89 3.44 -12.58
N TYR A 25 -22.31 3.59 -11.34
CA TYR A 25 -21.71 4.55 -10.43
C TYR A 25 -20.35 4.07 -9.91
N GLY A 26 -20.26 2.78 -9.59
CA GLY A 26 -19.03 2.21 -9.00
C GLY A 26 -19.10 0.69 -8.90
N TYR A 27 -18.23 0.18 -8.04
CA TYR A 27 -18.02 -1.25 -7.87
C TYR A 27 -17.98 -1.61 -6.40
N ARG A 28 -18.55 -2.77 -6.05
CA ARG A 28 -18.40 -3.40 -4.75
C ARG A 28 -17.50 -4.61 -4.88
N VAL A 29 -16.39 -4.60 -4.18
CA VAL A 29 -15.43 -5.69 -4.09
C VAL A 29 -15.87 -6.64 -2.98
N TYR A 30 -15.82 -7.93 -3.25
CA TYR A 30 -16.01 -9.00 -2.28
C TYR A 30 -14.78 -9.89 -2.26
N TYR A 31 -14.57 -10.53 -1.12
CA TYR A 31 -13.54 -11.55 -0.93
C TYR A 31 -14.08 -12.75 -0.17
N LYS A 32 -13.42 -13.89 -0.30
CA LYS A 32 -13.58 -15.05 0.59
C LYS A 32 -12.24 -15.75 0.78
N THR A 33 -12.06 -16.31 1.97
CA THR A 33 -11.01 -17.28 2.26
C THR A 33 -11.39 -18.66 1.74
N SER A 34 -10.46 -19.61 1.69
CA SER A 34 -10.70 -20.98 1.21
C SER A 34 -11.84 -21.71 1.94
N SER A 35 -12.11 -21.38 3.20
CA SER A 35 -13.14 -22.01 4.04
C SER A 35 -14.34 -21.13 4.34
N GLY A 36 -14.40 -19.90 3.80
CA GLY A 36 -15.42 -18.91 4.16
C GLY A 36 -16.38 -18.57 3.03
N GLY A 37 -17.53 -17.97 3.39
CA GLY A 37 -18.46 -17.36 2.46
C GLY A 37 -17.96 -16.00 1.94
N TRP A 38 -18.66 -15.45 0.95
CA TRP A 38 -18.38 -14.12 0.42
C TRP A 38 -18.64 -13.03 1.46
N LYS A 39 -17.66 -12.14 1.64
CA LYS A 39 -17.75 -10.96 2.51
C LYS A 39 -17.54 -9.70 1.68
N ARG A 40 -18.36 -8.67 1.95
CA ARG A 40 -18.13 -7.33 1.40
C ARG A 40 -16.80 -6.82 1.90
N PHE A 41 -15.99 -6.30 0.97
CA PHE A 41 -14.71 -5.70 1.28
C PHE A 41 -14.80 -4.17 1.24
N LYS A 42 -15.12 -3.61 0.06
CA LYS A 42 -15.14 -2.17 -0.17
C LYS A 42 -15.99 -1.79 -1.38
N ASP A 43 -16.56 -0.58 -1.32
CA ASP A 43 -17.14 0.10 -2.48
C ASP A 43 -16.12 1.13 -3.01
N THR A 44 -16.03 1.27 -4.33
CA THR A 44 -15.09 2.18 -5.00
C THR A 44 -15.61 2.58 -6.39
N THR A 45 -15.27 3.79 -6.82
CA THR A 45 -15.48 4.25 -8.20
C THR A 45 -14.26 3.98 -9.10
N ALA A 46 -13.13 3.60 -8.50
CA ALA A 46 -11.93 3.22 -9.24
C ALA A 46 -12.09 1.85 -9.90
N THR A 47 -11.26 1.58 -10.90
CA THR A 47 -11.17 0.30 -11.61
C THR A 47 -10.05 -0.61 -11.09
N SER A 48 -9.53 -0.30 -9.92
CA SER A 48 -8.57 -1.13 -9.22
C SER A 48 -8.68 -0.98 -7.70
N PHE A 49 -8.23 -2.01 -6.99
CA PHE A 49 -8.20 -2.05 -5.54
C PHE A 49 -7.02 -2.92 -5.08
N THR A 50 -6.39 -2.58 -3.96
CA THR A 50 -5.34 -3.41 -3.36
C THR A 50 -5.81 -3.94 -2.01
N ASP A 51 -5.89 -5.26 -1.88
CA ASP A 51 -6.10 -5.92 -0.60
C ASP A 51 -4.77 -5.95 0.16
N SER A 52 -4.59 -5.01 1.07
CA SER A 52 -3.42 -4.95 1.95
C SER A 52 -3.58 -5.78 3.23
N GLY A 53 -4.76 -6.34 3.46
CA GLY A 53 -5.05 -7.19 4.62
C GLY A 53 -4.61 -8.64 4.46
N VAL A 54 -4.35 -9.11 3.24
CA VAL A 54 -3.98 -10.50 2.98
C VAL A 54 -2.61 -10.85 3.59
N SER A 55 -2.52 -11.97 4.29
CA SER A 55 -1.24 -12.47 4.85
C SER A 55 -0.42 -13.22 3.80
N PRO A 56 0.93 -13.16 3.88
CA PRO A 56 1.80 -13.95 3.02
C PRO A 56 1.42 -15.44 3.02
N ASN A 57 1.53 -16.07 1.86
CA ASN A 57 1.18 -17.47 1.59
C ASN A 57 -0.31 -17.84 1.70
N ARG A 58 -1.20 -16.90 2.00
CA ARG A 58 -2.64 -17.11 1.94
C ARG A 58 -3.17 -16.95 0.52
N THR A 59 -4.19 -17.74 0.20
CA THR A 59 -4.96 -17.59 -1.04
C THR A 59 -6.29 -16.93 -0.69
N GLU A 60 -6.57 -15.82 -1.36
CA GLU A 60 -7.85 -15.14 -1.28
C GLU A 60 -8.55 -15.22 -2.65
N THR A 61 -9.85 -15.26 -2.62
CA THR A 61 -10.69 -15.25 -3.83
C THR A 61 -11.52 -13.99 -3.84
N TYR A 62 -11.58 -13.33 -4.99
CA TYR A 62 -12.26 -12.04 -5.14
C TYR A 62 -13.35 -12.13 -6.19
N THR A 63 -14.36 -11.29 -6.03
CA THR A 63 -15.35 -11.00 -7.07
C THR A 63 -15.81 -9.55 -6.92
N ILE A 64 -16.41 -9.01 -7.96
CA ILE A 64 -16.92 -7.63 -7.97
C ILE A 64 -18.33 -7.59 -8.53
N ARG A 65 -19.10 -6.58 -8.09
CA ARG A 65 -20.42 -6.22 -8.64
C ARG A 65 -20.45 -4.74 -8.94
N CYS A 66 -21.22 -4.34 -9.93
CA CYS A 66 -21.53 -2.93 -10.15
C CYS A 66 -22.51 -2.43 -9.09
N ILE A 67 -22.40 -1.16 -8.72
CA ILE A 67 -23.31 -0.47 -7.82
C ILE A 67 -23.83 0.83 -8.45
N ASP A 68 -25.04 1.22 -8.05
CA ASP A 68 -25.62 2.52 -8.33
C ASP A 68 -25.13 3.55 -7.30
N LYS A 69 -25.56 4.83 -7.45
CA LYS A 69 -25.21 5.94 -6.54
C LYS A 69 -25.72 5.75 -5.09
N ASN A 70 -26.72 4.90 -4.88
CA ASN A 70 -27.29 4.59 -3.58
C ASN A 70 -26.57 3.40 -2.92
N GLY A 71 -25.60 2.78 -3.61
CA GLY A 71 -24.88 1.61 -3.15
C GLY A 71 -25.63 0.29 -3.38
N ASN A 72 -26.73 0.27 -4.15
CA ASN A 72 -27.39 -0.98 -4.52
C ASN A 72 -26.60 -1.69 -5.61
N THR A 73 -26.53 -3.03 -5.52
CA THR A 73 -25.87 -3.82 -6.56
C THR A 73 -26.78 -3.95 -7.79
N VAL A 74 -26.25 -3.53 -8.96
CA VAL A 74 -26.97 -3.51 -10.24
C VAL A 74 -26.40 -4.46 -11.29
N SER A 75 -25.52 -5.39 -10.89
CA SER A 75 -24.98 -6.40 -11.79
C SER A 75 -25.04 -7.80 -11.21
N GLY A 76 -24.85 -8.79 -12.07
CA GLY A 76 -24.65 -10.17 -11.67
C GLY A 76 -23.40 -10.37 -10.82
N PHE A 77 -23.19 -11.60 -10.41
CA PHE A 77 -22.17 -12.04 -9.47
C PHE A 77 -21.45 -13.27 -10.04
N TYR A 78 -20.13 -13.23 -10.11
CA TYR A 78 -19.34 -14.37 -10.53
C TYR A 78 -19.00 -15.24 -9.33
N SER A 79 -19.75 -16.32 -9.14
CA SER A 79 -19.73 -17.16 -7.92
C SER A 79 -18.40 -17.89 -7.67
N ARG A 80 -17.67 -18.25 -8.74
CA ARG A 80 -16.33 -18.87 -8.61
C ARG A 80 -15.32 -17.86 -8.09
N GLY A 81 -15.39 -16.61 -8.55
CA GLY A 81 -14.40 -15.58 -8.28
C GLY A 81 -13.06 -15.84 -8.97
N TRP A 82 -12.08 -15.00 -8.64
CA TRP A 82 -10.70 -15.08 -9.11
C TRP A 82 -9.80 -15.21 -7.91
N SER A 83 -8.99 -16.27 -7.87
CA SER A 83 -8.14 -16.60 -6.73
C SER A 83 -6.69 -16.22 -6.98
N LYS A 84 -6.01 -15.75 -5.92
CA LYS A 84 -4.59 -15.45 -5.94
C LYS A 84 -3.95 -15.83 -4.61
N LYS A 85 -2.86 -16.59 -4.68
CA LYS A 85 -1.98 -16.77 -3.52
C LYS A 85 -1.12 -15.53 -3.36
N TYR A 86 -1.12 -14.94 -2.19
CA TYR A 86 -0.29 -13.77 -1.91
C TYR A 86 1.16 -14.18 -1.68
N THR A 87 2.01 -13.78 -2.58
CA THR A 87 3.47 -13.84 -2.44
C THR A 87 3.99 -12.41 -2.54
N PRO A 88 4.42 -11.79 -1.43
CA PRO A 88 4.92 -10.42 -1.46
C PRO A 88 6.05 -10.27 -2.49
N VAL A 89 5.94 -9.27 -3.34
CA VAL A 89 7.00 -8.92 -4.28
C VAL A 89 7.90 -7.91 -3.60
N ALA A 90 9.18 -8.21 -3.51
CA ALA A 90 10.17 -7.27 -2.99
C ALA A 90 10.26 -6.04 -3.92
N PRO A 91 10.43 -4.83 -3.38
CA PRO A 91 10.71 -3.65 -4.18
C PRO A 91 11.98 -3.87 -5.00
N THR A 92 11.98 -3.39 -6.23
CA THR A 92 13.16 -3.41 -7.09
C THR A 92 14.14 -2.31 -6.70
N LYS A 93 15.41 -2.40 -7.16
CA LYS A 93 16.41 -1.33 -7.00
C LYS A 93 15.92 0.03 -7.52
N ALA A 94 15.05 0.04 -8.54
CA ALA A 94 14.42 1.25 -9.05
C ALA A 94 13.57 1.98 -8.01
N ASN A 95 12.95 1.26 -7.07
CA ASN A 95 12.20 1.86 -5.97
C ASN A 95 13.12 2.54 -4.95
N ASP A 96 14.31 2.00 -4.70
CA ASP A 96 15.32 2.61 -3.82
C ASP A 96 15.85 3.92 -4.42
N GLN A 97 16.08 3.94 -5.73
CA GLN A 97 16.47 5.14 -6.46
C GLN A 97 15.37 6.20 -6.47
N ALA A 98 14.10 5.80 -6.59
CA ALA A 98 12.95 6.71 -6.51
C ALA A 98 12.81 7.34 -5.10
N LEU A 99 13.16 6.62 -4.03
CA LEU A 99 13.23 7.16 -2.67
C LEU A 99 14.29 8.24 -2.55
N SER A 100 15.52 7.97 -2.99
CA SER A 100 16.67 8.88 -2.84
C SER A 100 16.51 10.15 -3.69
N SER A 101 15.95 10.05 -4.89
CA SER A 101 15.79 11.19 -5.80
C SER A 101 14.77 12.25 -5.36
N LYS A 102 13.84 11.89 -4.45
CA LYS A 102 12.80 12.79 -3.94
C LYS A 102 12.87 13.03 -2.43
N PHE A 103 14.00 12.66 -1.81
CA PHE A 103 14.19 12.83 -0.38
C PHE A 103 14.63 14.27 -0.07
N ASN A 104 13.84 14.98 0.72
CA ASN A 104 14.05 16.38 1.04
C ASN A 104 13.98 16.64 2.53
N ILE A 105 14.83 17.52 3.04
CA ILE A 105 14.88 17.91 4.46
C ILE A 105 14.72 19.42 4.56
N THR A 106 13.69 19.88 5.26
CA THR A 106 13.46 21.28 5.54
C THR A 106 13.68 21.54 7.02
N THR A 107 14.56 22.50 7.34
CA THR A 107 14.88 22.90 8.71
C THR A 107 14.18 24.21 9.07
N GLY A 108 13.74 24.34 10.32
CA GLY A 108 13.06 25.50 10.86
C GLY A 108 12.90 25.35 12.38
N LYS A 109 11.72 25.61 12.91
CA LYS A 109 11.39 25.30 14.32
C LYS A 109 11.42 23.77 14.61
N SER A 110 11.23 22.95 13.56
CA SER A 110 11.31 21.49 13.57
C SER A 110 11.91 21.00 12.24
N ILE A 111 12.36 19.76 12.19
CA ILE A 111 12.89 19.15 10.96
C ILE A 111 11.79 18.38 10.28
N LYS A 112 11.39 18.83 9.10
CA LYS A 112 10.44 18.10 8.24
C LYS A 112 11.21 17.33 7.17
N VAL A 113 10.94 16.03 7.09
CA VAL A 113 11.48 15.12 6.08
C VAL A 113 10.35 14.73 5.14
N THR A 114 10.56 14.87 3.83
CA THR A 114 9.58 14.51 2.80
C THR A 114 10.23 13.59 1.77
N TRP A 115 9.44 12.74 1.14
CA TRP A 115 9.91 11.80 0.12
C TRP A 115 8.83 11.47 -0.90
N GLY A 116 9.23 10.89 -2.03
CA GLY A 116 8.31 10.40 -3.03
C GLY A 116 7.62 9.11 -2.57
N LYS A 117 6.33 8.96 -2.89
CA LYS A 117 5.64 7.68 -2.72
C LYS A 117 6.23 6.63 -3.65
N VAL A 118 6.53 5.46 -3.12
CA VAL A 118 6.98 4.28 -3.88
C VAL A 118 5.78 3.36 -4.08
N ALA A 119 5.51 3.00 -5.33
CA ALA A 119 4.42 2.09 -5.64
C ALA A 119 4.71 0.69 -5.08
N GLY A 120 3.66 0.03 -4.57
CA GLY A 120 3.75 -1.35 -4.14
C GLY A 120 4.38 -1.58 -2.75
N VAL A 121 4.75 -0.53 -2.00
CA VAL A 121 5.19 -0.68 -0.60
C VAL A 121 4.04 -0.37 0.35
N TYR A 122 4.06 -0.99 1.53
CA TYR A 122 3.07 -0.70 2.57
C TYR A 122 3.34 0.65 3.24
N GLY A 123 4.62 0.94 3.53
CA GLY A 123 5.02 2.14 4.22
C GLY A 123 6.52 2.33 4.26
N TYR A 124 6.94 3.19 5.15
CA TYR A 124 8.31 3.65 5.25
C TYR A 124 8.78 3.62 6.69
N ARG A 125 10.05 3.28 6.91
CA ARG A 125 10.75 3.40 8.18
C ARG A 125 11.79 4.48 8.08
N LEU A 126 11.62 5.56 8.85
CA LEU A 126 12.56 6.66 8.93
C LEU A 126 13.58 6.40 10.05
N TYR A 127 14.84 6.62 9.74
CA TYR A 127 15.95 6.57 10.68
C TYR A 127 16.65 7.93 10.74
N ARG A 128 17.27 8.21 11.88
CA ARG A 128 18.19 9.33 12.04
C ARG A 128 19.49 8.88 12.71
N LYS A 129 20.57 9.61 12.47
CA LYS A 129 21.79 9.53 13.28
C LYS A 129 22.41 10.91 13.46
N TYR A 130 23.05 11.11 14.56
CA TYR A 130 23.91 12.25 14.83
C TYR A 130 25.37 11.92 14.48
N ALA A 131 26.23 12.94 14.30
CA ALA A 131 27.65 12.73 14.02
C ALA A 131 28.28 11.81 15.08
N GLY A 132 29.04 10.81 14.64
CA GLY A 132 29.65 9.79 15.51
C GLY A 132 28.70 8.76 16.12
N GLY A 133 27.37 8.86 15.88
CA GLY A 133 26.37 7.96 16.44
C GLY A 133 25.90 6.87 15.47
N SER A 134 25.07 5.96 15.98
CA SER A 134 24.41 4.89 15.22
C SER A 134 23.05 5.32 14.68
N TRP A 135 22.55 4.62 13.66
CA TRP A 135 21.20 4.80 13.15
C TRP A 135 20.15 4.39 14.17
N THR A 136 19.24 5.30 14.47
CA THR A 136 18.11 5.07 15.39
C THR A 136 16.82 5.20 14.61
N LYS A 137 15.92 4.23 14.78
CA LYS A 137 14.55 4.28 14.23
C LYS A 137 13.81 5.49 14.82
N VAL A 138 13.22 6.29 13.96
CA VAL A 138 12.39 7.45 14.33
C VAL A 138 10.92 7.10 14.26
N LYS A 139 10.48 6.58 13.10
CA LYS A 139 9.05 6.33 12.83
C LYS A 139 8.84 5.32 11.73
N ASP A 140 7.79 4.50 11.87
CA ASP A 140 7.15 3.80 10.76
C ASP A 140 5.89 4.59 10.36
N THR A 141 5.68 4.79 9.04
CA THR A 141 4.55 5.59 8.53
C THR A 141 4.19 5.18 7.12
N THR A 142 2.92 5.34 6.76
CA THR A 142 2.42 5.20 5.38
C THR A 142 2.39 6.56 4.65
N ALA A 143 2.59 7.67 5.38
CA ALA A 143 2.67 9.00 4.81
C ALA A 143 3.99 9.22 4.05
N ALA A 144 4.01 10.18 3.14
CA ALA A 144 5.19 10.59 2.38
C ALA A 144 5.97 11.75 3.06
N SER A 145 5.71 11.99 4.33
CA SER A 145 6.43 12.99 5.14
C SER A 145 6.34 12.68 6.62
N TYR A 146 7.30 13.22 7.38
CA TYR A 146 7.30 13.18 8.83
C TYR A 146 7.99 14.43 9.39
N THR A 147 7.46 14.98 10.48
CA THR A 147 8.08 16.07 11.23
C THR A 147 8.75 15.50 12.50
N ASP A 148 10.06 15.51 12.54
CA ASP A 148 10.84 15.03 13.69
C ASP A 148 10.96 16.10 14.76
N SER A 149 10.01 16.10 15.70
CA SER A 149 10.03 16.96 16.88
C SER A 149 11.04 16.51 17.95
N GLY A 150 11.53 15.27 17.86
CA GLY A 150 12.53 14.69 18.79
C GLY A 150 13.99 14.92 18.33
N ALA A 151 14.22 15.67 17.26
CA ALA A 151 15.57 16.01 16.84
C ALA A 151 16.22 17.00 17.82
N LYS A 152 17.47 16.71 18.24
CA LYS A 152 18.22 17.56 19.19
C LYS A 152 18.58 18.90 18.54
N LYS A 153 18.11 19.99 19.15
CA LYS A 153 18.41 21.37 18.70
C LYS A 153 19.93 21.61 18.66
N GLY A 154 20.39 22.27 17.60
CA GLY A 154 21.81 22.62 17.43
C GLY A 154 22.75 21.46 17.08
N LYS A 155 22.24 20.24 16.89
CA LYS A 155 23.04 19.08 16.47
C LYS A 155 22.82 18.75 15.01
N LYS A 156 23.90 18.51 14.26
CA LYS A 156 23.83 18.01 12.88
C LYS A 156 23.24 16.60 12.89
N VAL A 157 22.17 16.40 12.14
CA VAL A 157 21.45 15.13 12.03
C VAL A 157 21.39 14.69 10.58
N THR A 158 21.52 13.38 10.35
CA THR A 158 21.36 12.74 9.04
C THR A 158 20.15 11.82 9.11
N TYR A 159 19.35 11.80 8.05
CA TYR A 159 18.19 10.92 7.91
C TYR A 159 18.38 9.92 6.79
N THR A 160 17.80 8.75 6.94
CA THR A 160 17.63 7.77 5.87
C THR A 160 16.27 7.10 5.98
N LEU A 161 15.83 6.50 4.90
CA LEU A 161 14.50 5.92 4.77
C LEU A 161 14.60 4.52 4.17
N ARG A 162 13.78 3.60 4.67
CA ARG A 162 13.59 2.26 4.08
C ARG A 162 12.11 2.01 3.83
N CYS A 163 11.80 1.26 2.76
CA CYS A 163 10.47 0.73 2.56
C CYS A 163 10.19 -0.43 3.52
N ILE A 164 8.97 -0.55 3.98
CA ILE A 164 8.51 -1.65 4.84
C ILE A 164 7.27 -2.33 4.26
N ASP A 165 7.14 -3.62 4.54
CA ASP A 165 5.91 -4.38 4.33
C ASP A 165 4.90 -4.10 5.45
N LYS A 166 3.71 -4.69 5.37
CA LYS A 166 2.65 -4.52 6.36
C LYS A 166 2.98 -5.06 7.76
N ASN A 167 3.96 -5.95 7.87
CA ASN A 167 4.43 -6.50 9.13
C ASN A 167 5.58 -5.65 9.71
N GLY A 168 5.92 -4.54 9.06
CA GLY A 168 7.01 -3.68 9.47
C GLY A 168 8.41 -4.22 9.13
N LYS A 169 8.52 -5.28 8.32
CA LYS A 169 9.81 -5.77 7.83
C LYS A 169 10.35 -4.84 6.74
N THR A 170 11.62 -4.46 6.84
CA THR A 170 12.28 -3.67 5.79
C THR A 170 12.47 -4.51 4.53
N ILE A 171 12.11 -3.93 3.38
CA ILE A 171 12.09 -4.57 2.05
C ILE A 171 12.89 -3.79 1.01
N SER A 172 13.54 -2.69 1.41
CA SER A 172 14.51 -1.93 0.62
C SER A 172 15.80 -1.70 1.41
N GLY A 173 16.88 -1.53 0.69
CA GLY A 173 18.21 -1.27 1.25
C GLY A 173 18.42 0.14 1.77
#